data_f1945a4aa5556d63fabd99b6d0c6ca90
#
_entry.id   f1945a4aa5556d63fabd99b6d0c6ca90
#
_cell.length_a   1.000
_cell.length_b   1.000
_cell.length_c   1.000
_cell.angle_alpha   90.00
_cell.angle_beta   90.00
_cell.angle_gamma   90.00
#
_symmetry.space_group_name_H-M   'P 1'
#
loop_
_entity.id
_entity.type
_entity.pdbx_description
1 polymer ?
#
loop_
_entity_poly.entity_id
_entity_poly.type
_entity_poly.pdbx_seq_one_letter_code
_entity_poly.pdbx_strand_id
1 'polypeptide(L)'
;MSGSHVDIWAAASIAHAFDGLNLSYLKTANGQPSFTKGFLDSCGHPIAKLIVEARETNKTHSTFLQPYLDFSEKTGRIHPHVNQMRSDDGGTVTGRLSMAQPNLQQVPARHEIIGPMVRGLFLPEEGDVWASCDFSSQEPRLLVHYASLLDLPGASKMVDAYNENPDIDFHQMVADMAGIKRKQAKTIGLGLMYGMGKAKLANELELDVVEATDLIQQFHRNVPFLKGTVNAVMNRIDHPATGGAIRTILGRKCRFPFWEPVEWGVNKALPREQAVIEYGQRIKRSGTYKGLNRLMQGSAADQTKKAMVELHQAGYRLLLQLHDEVVISVPEKKDAVEASKIMVNAVRLAVPSRVDVEVGPNWGSAK
;
A
#
# COMPACT_ATOMS: atom_id res chain seq x y z
N MET A 1 -22.92 27.28 22.26
CA MET A 1 -23.37 26.47 21.12
C MET A 1 -24.28 27.35 20.29
N SER A 2 -24.33 27.15 18.94
CA SER A 2 -24.97 28.09 18.00
C SER A 2 -26.47 28.29 18.18
N GLY A 3 -27.13 27.53 19.05
CA GLY A 3 -28.59 27.57 19.27
C GLY A 3 -29.48 27.16 18.07
N SER A 4 -28.86 26.82 16.93
CA SER A 4 -29.57 26.39 15.72
C SER A 4 -29.10 24.97 15.30
N HIS A 5 -29.99 24.26 14.64
CA HIS A 5 -29.65 22.95 14.04
C HIS A 5 -28.57 23.13 12.97
N VAL A 6 -27.51 22.35 13.05
CA VAL A 6 -26.40 22.37 12.08
C VAL A 6 -26.43 21.08 11.27
N ASP A 7 -26.66 21.22 9.96
CA ASP A 7 -26.41 20.11 9.03
C ASP A 7 -24.91 19.97 8.78
N ILE A 8 -24.32 18.94 9.38
CA ILE A 8 -22.88 18.66 9.30
C ILE A 8 -22.40 18.20 7.91
N TRP A 9 -23.33 17.96 6.97
CA TRP A 9 -23.03 17.57 5.59
C TRP A 9 -23.08 18.75 4.62
N ALA A 10 -23.77 19.82 4.99
CA ALA A 10 -23.90 21.03 4.17
C ALA A 10 -22.85 22.07 4.59
N ALA A 11 -21.89 22.38 3.71
CA ALA A 11 -20.84 23.36 3.98
C ALA A 11 -21.41 24.75 4.35
N ALA A 12 -22.53 25.16 3.74
CA ALA A 12 -23.20 26.42 4.06
C ALA A 12 -23.77 26.42 5.49
N SER A 13 -24.33 25.31 5.96
CA SER A 13 -24.85 25.20 7.34
C SER A 13 -23.72 25.27 8.38
N ILE A 14 -22.59 24.60 8.10
CA ILE A 14 -21.40 24.71 8.97
C ILE A 14 -20.85 26.11 8.95
N ALA A 15 -20.77 26.77 7.78
CA ALA A 15 -20.30 28.15 7.67
C ALA A 15 -21.15 29.09 8.52
N HIS A 16 -22.48 28.98 8.45
CA HIS A 16 -23.40 29.76 9.28
C HIS A 16 -23.14 29.57 10.79
N ALA A 17 -22.90 28.32 11.21
CA ALA A 17 -22.53 28.03 12.62
C ALA A 17 -21.18 28.62 13.02
N PHE A 18 -20.18 28.59 12.12
CA PHE A 18 -18.86 29.17 12.34
C PHE A 18 -18.93 30.70 12.39
N ASP A 19 -19.69 31.33 11.49
CA ASP A 19 -19.92 32.78 11.50
C ASP A 19 -20.58 33.23 12.81
N GLY A 20 -21.60 32.50 13.30
CA GLY A 20 -22.25 32.76 14.58
C GLY A 20 -21.35 32.59 15.82
N LEU A 21 -20.23 31.90 15.68
CA LEU A 21 -19.21 31.72 16.70
C LEU A 21 -17.96 32.59 16.47
N ASN A 22 -17.98 33.46 15.46
CA ASN A 22 -16.83 34.28 15.00
C ASN A 22 -15.59 33.45 14.69
N LEU A 23 -15.77 32.26 14.09
CA LEU A 23 -14.70 31.36 13.67
C LEU A 23 -14.41 31.52 12.18
N SER A 24 -13.15 31.62 11.81
CA SER A 24 -12.74 31.63 10.40
C SER A 24 -12.76 30.22 9.81
N TYR A 25 -12.93 30.14 8.48
CA TYR A 25 -12.88 28.87 7.74
C TYR A 25 -12.28 29.05 6.35
N LEU A 26 -11.84 27.92 5.76
CA LEU A 26 -11.25 27.89 4.43
C LEU A 26 -12.32 28.06 3.35
N LYS A 27 -11.91 28.65 2.21
CA LYS A 27 -12.74 28.73 1.00
C LYS A 27 -12.04 28.00 -0.16
N THR A 28 -12.82 27.41 -1.02
CA THR A 28 -12.35 26.84 -2.29
C THR A 28 -11.92 27.96 -3.24
N ALA A 29 -11.24 27.61 -4.34
CA ALA A 29 -10.87 28.56 -5.39
C ALA A 29 -12.08 29.35 -5.96
N ASN A 30 -13.29 28.77 -5.88
CA ASN A 30 -14.54 29.38 -6.32
C ASN A 30 -15.28 30.13 -5.18
N GLY A 31 -14.59 30.40 -4.06
CA GLY A 31 -15.13 31.17 -2.93
C GLY A 31 -16.11 30.43 -2.02
N GLN A 32 -16.41 29.15 -2.26
CA GLN A 32 -17.33 28.36 -1.44
C GLN A 32 -16.67 27.91 -0.12
N PRO A 33 -17.42 27.82 1.00
CA PRO A 33 -16.91 27.32 2.27
C PRO A 33 -16.34 25.90 2.13
N SER A 34 -15.23 25.62 2.81
CA SER A 34 -14.54 24.33 2.77
C SER A 34 -14.18 23.86 4.17
N PHE A 35 -14.78 22.71 4.58
CA PHE A 35 -14.59 22.07 5.89
C PHE A 35 -14.01 20.68 5.71
N THR A 36 -12.77 20.63 5.23
CA THR A 36 -12.03 19.37 5.13
C THR A 36 -11.68 18.84 6.53
N LYS A 37 -11.47 17.53 6.66
CA LYS A 37 -11.05 16.91 7.93
C LYS A 37 -9.81 17.60 8.49
N GLY A 38 -8.76 17.79 7.70
CA GLY A 38 -7.53 18.43 8.15
C GLY A 38 -7.71 19.84 8.69
N PHE A 39 -8.61 20.63 8.07
CA PHE A 39 -8.95 21.96 8.58
C PHE A 39 -9.70 21.84 9.93
N LEU A 40 -10.72 20.99 10.02
CA LEU A 40 -11.51 20.81 11.24
C LEU A 40 -10.64 20.29 12.40
N ASP A 41 -9.72 19.35 12.14
CA ASP A 41 -8.77 18.84 13.13
C ASP A 41 -7.83 19.94 13.66
N SER A 42 -7.45 20.91 12.82
CA SER A 42 -6.58 22.04 13.21
C SER A 42 -7.32 23.22 13.84
N CYS A 43 -8.65 23.28 13.76
CA CYS A 43 -9.45 24.44 14.19
C CYS A 43 -9.42 24.69 15.72
N GLY A 44 -9.16 23.64 16.54
CA GLY A 44 -9.07 23.76 18.00
C GLY A 44 -10.39 24.04 18.72
N HIS A 45 -11.49 24.36 18.03
CA HIS A 45 -12.78 24.66 18.65
C HIS A 45 -13.65 23.39 18.83
N PRO A 46 -14.36 23.23 19.96
CA PRO A 46 -15.16 22.04 20.23
C PRO A 46 -16.19 21.67 19.14
N ILE A 47 -16.78 22.64 18.45
CA ILE A 47 -17.73 22.40 17.34
C ILE A 47 -17.07 21.66 16.19
N ALA A 48 -15.81 21.99 15.85
CA ALA A 48 -15.08 21.31 14.79
C ALA A 48 -14.84 19.85 15.15
N LYS A 49 -14.42 19.57 16.39
CA LYS A 49 -14.24 18.22 16.92
C LYS A 49 -15.52 17.40 16.84
N LEU A 50 -16.65 17.97 17.30
CA LEU A 50 -17.97 17.31 17.24
C LEU A 50 -18.41 17.00 15.80
N ILE A 51 -18.14 17.90 14.85
CA ILE A 51 -18.44 17.67 13.43
C ILE A 51 -17.62 16.51 12.89
N VAL A 52 -16.32 16.45 13.22
CA VAL A 52 -15.43 15.34 12.80
C VAL A 52 -15.93 14.02 13.38
N GLU A 53 -16.16 13.95 14.70
CA GLU A 53 -16.65 12.75 15.38
C GLU A 53 -17.98 12.26 14.82
N ALA A 54 -18.93 13.16 14.60
CA ALA A 54 -20.24 12.81 14.03
C ALA A 54 -20.12 12.29 12.59
N ARG A 55 -19.27 12.92 11.75
CA ARG A 55 -19.01 12.47 10.38
C ARG A 55 -18.32 11.10 10.35
N GLU A 56 -17.33 10.88 11.22
CA GLU A 56 -16.61 9.59 11.32
C GLU A 56 -17.54 8.48 11.82
N THR A 57 -18.36 8.73 12.83
CA THR A 57 -19.33 7.77 13.35
C THR A 57 -20.36 7.39 12.29
N ASN A 58 -20.93 8.38 11.60
CA ASN A 58 -21.88 8.12 10.54
C ASN A 58 -21.26 7.36 9.35
N LYS A 59 -20.04 7.75 8.95
CA LYS A 59 -19.30 7.01 7.92
C LYS A 59 -19.05 5.56 8.35
N THR A 60 -18.69 5.34 9.61
CA THR A 60 -18.47 4.00 10.15
C THR A 60 -19.75 3.17 10.08
N HIS A 61 -20.87 3.73 10.52
CA HIS A 61 -22.17 3.07 10.44
C HIS A 61 -22.56 2.73 8.99
N SER A 62 -22.59 3.74 8.12
CA SER A 62 -23.07 3.58 6.74
C SER A 62 -22.16 2.81 5.81
N THR A 63 -20.83 2.81 6.07
CA THR A 63 -19.84 2.14 5.20
C THR A 63 -19.50 0.73 5.68
N PHE A 64 -19.54 0.50 6.98
CA PHE A 64 -19.10 -0.77 7.56
C PHE A 64 -20.20 -1.51 8.30
N LEU A 65 -20.78 -0.93 9.36
CA LEU A 65 -21.64 -1.68 10.27
C LEU A 65 -22.91 -2.17 9.58
N GLN A 66 -23.69 -1.26 9.00
CA GLN A 66 -24.94 -1.63 8.32
C GLN A 66 -24.72 -2.58 7.14
N PRO A 67 -23.77 -2.29 6.19
CA PRO A 67 -23.49 -3.23 5.11
C PRO A 67 -23.02 -4.60 5.58
N TYR A 68 -22.24 -4.68 6.67
CA TYR A 68 -21.78 -5.98 7.18
C TYR A 68 -22.91 -6.81 7.78
N LEU A 69 -23.86 -6.18 8.46
CA LEU A 69 -25.09 -6.84 8.91
C LEU A 69 -25.86 -7.38 7.71
N ASP A 70 -26.10 -6.54 6.70
CA ASP A 70 -26.85 -6.92 5.49
C ASP A 70 -26.17 -8.09 4.75
N PHE A 71 -24.82 -8.07 4.61
CA PHE A 71 -24.08 -9.14 3.95
C PHE A 71 -24.05 -10.44 4.77
N SER A 72 -24.10 -10.36 6.09
CA SER A 72 -24.08 -11.54 6.97
C SER A 72 -25.43 -12.19 7.21
N GLU A 73 -26.54 -11.51 6.89
CA GLU A 73 -27.91 -11.93 7.22
C GLU A 73 -28.23 -13.37 6.83
N LYS A 74 -27.79 -13.82 5.64
CA LYS A 74 -28.13 -15.14 5.09
C LYS A 74 -27.33 -16.29 5.67
N THR A 75 -26.05 -16.08 5.97
CA THR A 75 -25.10 -17.16 6.29
C THR A 75 -24.39 -16.96 7.62
N GLY A 76 -24.57 -15.82 8.29
CA GLY A 76 -23.74 -15.42 9.44
C GLY A 76 -22.29 -15.06 9.04
N ARG A 77 -22.00 -15.00 7.74
CA ARG A 77 -20.66 -14.75 7.20
C ARG A 77 -20.68 -13.71 6.11
N ILE A 78 -19.55 -13.00 5.95
CA ILE A 78 -19.35 -12.03 4.89
C ILE A 78 -18.47 -12.67 3.81
N HIS A 79 -18.99 -12.73 2.58
CA HIS A 79 -18.31 -13.30 1.41
C HIS A 79 -18.06 -12.21 0.37
N PRO A 80 -16.89 -11.53 0.39
CA PRO A 80 -16.57 -10.51 -0.60
C PRO A 80 -16.32 -11.14 -1.97
N HIS A 81 -16.55 -10.36 -3.03
CA HIS A 81 -16.05 -10.71 -4.35
C HIS A 81 -14.54 -10.47 -4.40
N VAL A 82 -13.77 -11.55 -4.62
CA VAL A 82 -12.31 -11.48 -4.68
C VAL A 82 -11.84 -11.50 -6.12
N ASN A 83 -11.30 -10.38 -6.59
CA ASN A 83 -10.73 -10.26 -7.93
C ASN A 83 -9.27 -10.72 -7.92
N GLN A 84 -8.98 -11.83 -8.56
CA GLN A 84 -7.63 -12.41 -8.64
C GLN A 84 -6.77 -11.78 -9.73
N MET A 85 -7.40 -11.27 -10.79
CA MET A 85 -6.76 -10.66 -11.96
C MET A 85 -7.49 -9.37 -12.35
N ARG A 86 -6.81 -8.53 -13.11
CA ARG A 86 -7.43 -7.33 -13.69
C ARG A 86 -8.44 -7.72 -14.77
N SER A 87 -9.67 -7.21 -14.64
CA SER A 87 -10.75 -7.24 -15.61
C SER A 87 -11.39 -5.86 -15.71
N ASP A 88 -12.42 -5.74 -16.53
CA ASP A 88 -13.22 -4.50 -16.62
C ASP A 88 -13.99 -4.24 -15.32
N ASP A 89 -14.35 -5.30 -14.59
CA ASP A 89 -15.09 -5.23 -13.32
C ASP A 89 -14.19 -4.92 -12.11
N GLY A 90 -12.87 -4.93 -12.28
CA GLY A 90 -11.96 -4.63 -11.17
C GLY A 90 -10.60 -5.33 -11.24
N GLY A 91 -10.00 -5.57 -10.07
CA GLY A 91 -8.69 -6.19 -9.95
C GLY A 91 -7.52 -5.22 -10.06
N THR A 92 -6.30 -5.71 -9.87
CA THR A 92 -5.08 -4.92 -9.86
C THR A 92 -4.13 -5.29 -11.00
N VAL A 93 -3.37 -4.32 -11.50
CA VAL A 93 -2.33 -4.57 -12.53
C VAL A 93 -1.11 -5.29 -11.96
N THR A 94 -0.93 -5.30 -10.63
CA THR A 94 0.18 -5.94 -9.94
C THR A 94 -0.10 -7.41 -9.64
N GLY A 95 -1.35 -7.86 -9.71
CA GLY A 95 -1.78 -9.19 -9.34
C GLY A 95 -2.05 -9.37 -7.83
N ARG A 96 -2.00 -8.28 -7.03
CA ARG A 96 -2.61 -8.31 -5.70
C ARG A 96 -4.09 -8.62 -5.81
N LEU A 97 -4.64 -9.35 -4.84
CA LEU A 97 -6.09 -9.51 -4.72
C LEU A 97 -6.71 -8.14 -4.45
N SER A 98 -7.90 -7.92 -4.98
CA SER A 98 -8.76 -6.81 -4.55
C SER A 98 -10.14 -7.34 -4.21
N MET A 99 -10.84 -6.66 -3.34
CA MET A 99 -12.15 -7.07 -2.85
C MET A 99 -13.21 -6.03 -3.16
N ALA A 100 -14.43 -6.50 -3.40
CA ALA A 100 -15.62 -5.69 -3.58
C ALA A 100 -16.83 -6.40 -2.96
N GLN A 101 -17.83 -5.66 -2.57
CA GLN A 101 -19.14 -6.15 -2.09
C GLN A 101 -19.05 -7.16 -0.93
N PRO A 102 -18.50 -6.77 0.22
CA PRO A 102 -17.82 -5.52 0.57
C PRO A 102 -16.31 -5.54 0.34
N ASN A 103 -15.65 -4.38 0.34
CA ASN A 103 -14.20 -4.32 0.31
C ASN A 103 -13.62 -4.44 1.73
N LEU A 104 -13.33 -5.66 2.16
CA LEU A 104 -12.76 -5.94 3.48
C LEU A 104 -11.31 -5.45 3.66
N GLN A 105 -10.61 -5.12 2.56
CA GLN A 105 -9.25 -4.54 2.63
C GLN A 105 -9.25 -3.06 3.06
N GLN A 106 -10.43 -2.44 3.18
CA GLN A 106 -10.59 -1.05 3.62
C GLN A 106 -11.12 -0.93 5.06
N VAL A 107 -11.25 -2.03 5.79
CA VAL A 107 -11.66 -2.00 7.21
C VAL A 107 -10.67 -1.13 7.99
N PRO A 108 -11.16 -0.17 8.79
CA PRO A 108 -10.31 0.75 9.53
C PRO A 108 -9.30 0.01 10.41
N ALA A 109 -8.04 0.45 10.35
CA ALA A 109 -6.96 -0.14 11.16
C ALA A 109 -6.35 0.87 12.15
N ARG A 110 -6.22 2.13 11.71
CA ARG A 110 -5.43 3.15 12.42
C ARG A 110 -6.21 3.99 13.41
N HIS A 111 -7.53 3.93 13.39
CA HIS A 111 -8.37 4.68 14.30
C HIS A 111 -8.47 3.91 15.62
N GLU A 112 -8.04 4.52 16.72
CA GLU A 112 -7.90 3.87 18.03
C GLU A 112 -9.20 3.24 18.57
N ILE A 113 -10.35 3.82 18.26
CA ILE A 113 -11.68 3.36 18.72
C ILE A 113 -12.37 2.57 17.60
N ILE A 114 -12.51 3.16 16.41
CA ILE A 114 -13.28 2.57 15.31
C ILE A 114 -12.59 1.32 14.76
N GLY A 115 -11.27 1.31 14.69
CA GLY A 115 -10.51 0.16 14.19
C GLY A 115 -10.82 -1.12 14.96
N PRO A 116 -10.53 -1.20 16.25
CA PRO A 116 -10.83 -2.37 17.07
C PRO A 116 -12.33 -2.71 17.12
N MET A 117 -13.21 -1.70 17.14
CA MET A 117 -14.65 -1.90 17.16
C MET A 117 -15.16 -2.62 15.90
N VAL A 118 -14.78 -2.14 14.70
CA VAL A 118 -15.23 -2.76 13.44
C VAL A 118 -14.54 -4.10 13.21
N ARG A 119 -13.23 -4.21 13.47
CA ARG A 119 -12.49 -5.45 13.34
C ARG A 119 -12.95 -6.51 14.34
N GLY A 120 -13.37 -6.11 15.54
CA GLY A 120 -13.88 -7.01 16.58
C GLY A 120 -15.15 -7.78 16.18
N LEU A 121 -15.83 -7.38 15.10
CA LEU A 121 -16.96 -8.11 14.54
C LEU A 121 -16.57 -9.39 13.77
N PHE A 122 -15.29 -9.53 13.41
CA PHE A 122 -14.80 -10.68 12.66
C PHE A 122 -14.20 -11.71 13.63
N LEU A 123 -14.81 -12.88 13.63
CA LEU A 123 -14.50 -13.98 14.56
C LEU A 123 -13.81 -15.13 13.83
N PRO A 124 -12.97 -15.91 14.53
CA PRO A 124 -12.52 -17.23 14.04
C PRO A 124 -13.66 -18.24 13.99
N GLU A 125 -13.38 -19.46 13.59
CA GLU A 125 -14.30 -20.59 13.76
C GLU A 125 -14.56 -20.87 15.24
N GLU A 126 -15.67 -21.54 15.55
CA GLU A 126 -16.02 -21.89 16.92
C GLU A 126 -14.97 -22.79 17.56
N GLY A 127 -14.48 -22.41 18.71
CA GLY A 127 -13.41 -23.11 19.44
C GLY A 127 -11.99 -22.73 19.05
N ASP A 128 -11.82 -21.93 17.98
CA ASP A 128 -10.51 -21.47 17.49
C ASP A 128 -10.15 -20.05 17.99
N VAL A 129 -8.93 -19.65 17.68
CA VAL A 129 -8.46 -18.27 17.78
C VAL A 129 -8.22 -17.65 16.40
N TRP A 130 -8.44 -16.36 16.28
CA TRP A 130 -8.06 -15.56 15.12
C TRP A 130 -6.55 -15.44 15.07
N ALA A 131 -5.93 -15.73 13.95
CA ALA A 131 -4.50 -15.53 13.76
C ALA A 131 -4.24 -14.72 12.48
N SER A 132 -3.63 -13.56 12.66
CA SER A 132 -3.11 -12.71 11.59
C SER A 132 -1.63 -13.01 11.39
N CYS A 133 -1.26 -13.43 10.19
CA CYS A 133 0.11 -13.76 9.79
C CYS A 133 0.54 -12.76 8.70
N ASP A 134 1.40 -11.79 9.05
CA ASP A 134 1.79 -10.68 8.17
C ASP A 134 3.26 -10.76 7.77
N PHE A 135 3.56 -10.63 6.47
CA PHE A 135 4.94 -10.58 5.97
C PHE A 135 5.64 -9.29 6.40
N SER A 136 6.59 -9.41 7.29
CA SER A 136 7.38 -8.27 7.77
C SER A 136 8.32 -7.73 6.70
N SER A 137 8.14 -6.44 6.34
CA SER A 137 8.98 -5.76 5.35
C SER A 137 9.11 -6.51 4.01
N GLN A 138 8.02 -7.07 3.49
CA GLN A 138 8.01 -7.92 2.30
C GLN A 138 8.65 -7.27 1.08
N GLU A 139 8.22 -6.06 0.70
CA GLU A 139 8.74 -5.35 -0.49
C GLU A 139 10.22 -4.95 -0.34
N PRO A 140 10.72 -4.45 0.81
CA PRO A 140 12.15 -4.26 1.06
C PRO A 140 13.01 -5.51 0.88
N ARG A 141 12.56 -6.66 1.39
CA ARG A 141 13.29 -7.94 1.24
C ARG A 141 13.35 -8.39 -0.22
N LEU A 142 12.26 -8.25 -0.96
CA LEU A 142 12.21 -8.49 -2.40
C LEU A 142 13.15 -7.55 -3.16
N LEU A 143 13.21 -6.28 -2.79
CA LEU A 143 14.13 -5.31 -3.40
C LEU A 143 15.60 -5.74 -3.22
N VAL A 144 15.98 -6.12 -2.00
CA VAL A 144 17.35 -6.59 -1.72
C VAL A 144 17.64 -7.89 -2.49
N HIS A 145 16.69 -8.81 -2.56
CA HIS A 145 16.81 -10.02 -3.37
C HIS A 145 17.08 -9.70 -4.84
N TYR A 146 16.30 -8.82 -5.48
CA TYR A 146 16.52 -8.46 -6.88
C TYR A 146 17.83 -7.68 -7.08
N ALA A 147 18.19 -6.81 -6.15
CA ALA A 147 19.45 -6.08 -6.21
C ALA A 147 20.67 -7.03 -6.12
N SER A 148 20.58 -8.08 -5.30
CA SER A 148 21.64 -9.10 -5.20
C SER A 148 21.75 -9.97 -6.45
N LEU A 149 20.61 -10.34 -7.09
CA LEU A 149 20.62 -11.07 -8.36
C LEU A 149 21.24 -10.27 -9.52
N LEU A 150 21.26 -8.94 -9.40
CA LEU A 150 21.85 -8.02 -10.37
C LEU A 150 23.29 -7.62 -10.01
N ASP A 151 23.83 -8.19 -8.93
CA ASP A 151 25.17 -7.88 -8.38
C ASP A 151 25.41 -6.37 -8.22
N LEU A 152 24.40 -5.64 -7.73
CA LEU A 152 24.50 -4.19 -7.60
C LEU A 152 25.33 -3.79 -6.38
N PRO A 153 26.15 -2.72 -6.49
CA PRO A 153 26.97 -2.24 -5.40
C PRO A 153 26.18 -1.96 -4.11
N GLY A 154 26.59 -2.54 -2.99
CA GLY A 154 25.92 -2.42 -1.69
C GLY A 154 24.80 -3.44 -1.43
N ALA A 155 24.38 -4.22 -2.42
CA ALA A 155 23.37 -5.24 -2.25
C ALA A 155 23.84 -6.40 -1.34
N SER A 156 25.08 -6.88 -1.51
CA SER A 156 25.65 -7.93 -0.66
C SER A 156 25.65 -7.55 0.81
N LYS A 157 26.05 -6.32 1.15
CA LYS A 157 26.03 -5.81 2.53
C LYS A 157 24.61 -5.90 3.14
N MET A 158 23.56 -5.63 2.35
CA MET A 158 22.19 -5.75 2.81
C MET A 158 21.78 -7.22 2.99
N VAL A 159 22.24 -8.11 2.10
CA VAL A 159 21.98 -9.55 2.22
C VAL A 159 22.64 -10.10 3.49
N ASP A 160 23.90 -9.77 3.74
CA ASP A 160 24.63 -10.20 4.92
C ASP A 160 23.94 -9.72 6.21
N ALA A 161 23.57 -8.44 6.25
CA ALA A 161 22.89 -7.85 7.39
C ALA A 161 21.53 -8.53 7.70
N TYR A 162 20.72 -8.86 6.68
CA TYR A 162 19.47 -9.60 6.88
C TYR A 162 19.71 -11.05 7.31
N ASN A 163 20.79 -11.69 6.84
CA ASN A 163 21.12 -13.06 7.24
C ASN A 163 21.66 -13.11 8.67
N GLU A 164 22.41 -12.09 9.11
CA GLU A 164 22.88 -11.96 10.50
C GLU A 164 21.74 -11.60 11.46
N ASN A 165 20.84 -10.70 11.04
CA ASN A 165 19.69 -10.26 11.83
C ASN A 165 18.44 -10.10 10.95
N PRO A 166 17.53 -11.11 10.91
CA PRO A 166 16.29 -11.01 10.16
C PRO A 166 15.34 -9.87 10.59
N ASP A 167 15.55 -9.31 11.78
CA ASP A 167 14.73 -8.25 12.36
C ASP A 167 15.25 -6.85 12.07
N ILE A 168 16.30 -6.73 11.24
CA ILE A 168 16.90 -5.44 10.95
C ILE A 168 15.92 -4.47 10.29
N ASP A 169 15.94 -3.22 10.76
CA ASP A 169 15.17 -2.15 10.15
C ASP A 169 15.82 -1.70 8.84
N PHE A 170 15.24 -2.12 7.72
CA PHE A 170 15.70 -1.74 6.38
C PHE A 170 15.86 -0.23 6.21
N HIS A 171 14.90 0.56 6.70
CA HIS A 171 14.94 2.01 6.52
C HIS A 171 16.01 2.67 7.39
N GLN A 172 16.28 2.12 8.57
CA GLN A 172 17.39 2.59 9.40
C GLN A 172 18.73 2.24 8.74
N MET A 173 18.90 1.02 8.28
CA MET A 173 20.14 0.61 7.59
C MET A 173 20.41 1.45 6.34
N VAL A 174 19.38 1.72 5.53
CA VAL A 174 19.50 2.61 4.36
C VAL A 174 19.82 4.04 4.79
N ALA A 175 19.25 4.52 5.91
CA ALA A 175 19.56 5.83 6.47
C ALA A 175 21.04 5.94 6.89
N ASP A 176 21.56 4.93 7.56
CA ASP A 176 22.95 4.87 7.99
C ASP A 176 23.91 4.83 6.79
N MET A 177 23.59 4.04 5.76
CA MET A 177 24.35 4.02 4.50
C MET A 177 24.35 5.36 3.78
N ALA A 178 23.19 6.04 3.77
CA ALA A 178 23.04 7.31 3.08
C ALA A 178 23.58 8.51 3.88
N GLY A 179 23.78 8.35 5.20
CA GLY A 179 24.14 9.45 6.11
C GLY A 179 22.99 10.47 6.30
N ILE A 180 21.73 10.00 6.36
CA ILE A 180 20.54 10.83 6.48
C ILE A 180 19.59 10.29 7.56
N LYS A 181 18.57 11.06 7.93
CA LYS A 181 17.58 10.62 8.93
C LYS A 181 16.71 9.47 8.39
N ARG A 182 16.31 8.53 9.25
CA ARG A 182 15.46 7.38 8.93
C ARG A 182 14.15 7.77 8.21
N LYS A 183 13.48 8.85 8.66
CA LYS A 183 12.25 9.38 7.99
C LYS A 183 12.53 9.76 6.54
N GLN A 184 13.65 10.45 6.30
CA GLN A 184 14.09 10.86 4.95
C GLN A 184 14.43 9.65 4.08
N ALA A 185 15.21 8.70 4.60
CA ALA A 185 15.57 7.47 3.88
C ALA A 185 14.33 6.67 3.49
N LYS A 186 13.35 6.53 4.40
CA LYS A 186 12.06 5.88 4.12
C LYS A 186 11.30 6.61 3.00
N THR A 187 11.18 7.94 3.07
CA THR A 187 10.45 8.74 2.08
C THR A 187 11.13 8.68 0.70
N ILE A 188 12.47 8.80 0.64
CA ILE A 188 13.22 8.70 -0.62
C ILE A 188 13.14 7.28 -1.18
N GLY A 189 13.38 6.26 -0.37
CA GLY A 189 13.32 4.85 -0.79
C GLY A 189 11.95 4.47 -1.36
N LEU A 190 10.87 4.79 -0.66
CA LEU A 190 9.51 4.58 -1.15
C LEU A 190 9.24 5.44 -2.39
N GLY A 191 9.66 6.70 -2.40
CA GLY A 191 9.51 7.59 -3.55
C GLY A 191 10.13 7.00 -4.82
N LEU A 192 11.34 6.45 -4.72
CA LEU A 192 12.03 5.77 -5.83
C LEU A 192 11.29 4.50 -6.26
N MET A 193 10.87 3.68 -5.32
CA MET A 193 10.11 2.44 -5.61
C MET A 193 8.79 2.73 -6.32
N TYR A 194 8.11 3.82 -5.96
CA TYR A 194 6.83 4.20 -6.55
C TYR A 194 6.93 5.16 -7.74
N GLY A 195 8.16 5.51 -8.16
CA GLY A 195 8.39 6.42 -9.30
C GLY A 195 7.95 7.86 -9.02
N MET A 196 8.10 8.31 -7.79
CA MET A 196 7.75 9.68 -7.36
C MET A 196 8.68 10.70 -8.02
N GLY A 197 8.12 11.77 -8.58
CA GLY A 197 8.89 12.88 -9.15
C GLY A 197 9.53 13.76 -8.07
N LYS A 198 10.61 14.48 -8.44
CA LYS A 198 11.41 15.31 -7.53
C LYS A 198 10.59 16.34 -6.74
N ALA A 199 9.70 17.07 -7.40
CA ALA A 199 8.87 18.08 -6.74
C ALA A 199 7.95 17.48 -5.67
N LYS A 200 7.34 16.31 -5.94
CA LYS A 200 6.52 15.62 -4.95
C LYS A 200 7.38 15.11 -3.79
N LEU A 201 8.58 14.61 -4.09
CA LEU A 201 9.50 14.12 -3.05
C LEU A 201 10.01 15.26 -2.16
N ALA A 202 10.27 16.45 -2.73
CA ALA A 202 10.60 17.66 -1.97
C ALA A 202 9.49 18.03 -0.98
N ASN A 203 8.24 18.05 -1.44
CA ASN A 203 7.09 18.32 -0.58
C ASN A 203 6.94 17.29 0.56
N GLU A 204 7.11 16.00 0.27
CA GLU A 204 7.04 14.93 1.28
C GLU A 204 8.20 15.00 2.31
N LEU A 205 9.32 15.57 1.92
CA LEU A 205 10.48 15.80 2.78
C LEU A 205 10.38 17.14 3.56
N GLU A 206 9.42 17.98 3.23
CA GLU A 206 9.27 19.34 3.78
C GLU A 206 10.51 20.22 3.51
N LEU A 207 11.11 20.07 2.31
CA LEU A 207 12.32 20.75 1.83
C LEU A 207 12.01 21.53 0.56
N ASP A 208 12.86 22.51 0.25
CA ASP A 208 12.85 23.09 -1.08
C ASP A 208 13.39 22.12 -2.14
N VAL A 209 13.19 22.44 -3.43
CA VAL A 209 13.55 21.54 -4.53
C VAL A 209 15.07 21.36 -4.67
N VAL A 210 15.86 22.37 -4.30
CA VAL A 210 17.33 22.32 -4.37
C VAL A 210 17.86 21.41 -3.28
N GLU A 211 17.47 21.66 -2.02
CA GLU A 211 17.85 20.84 -0.87
C GLU A 211 17.42 19.37 -1.06
N ALA A 212 16.18 19.16 -1.53
CA ALA A 212 15.71 17.80 -1.82
C ALA A 212 16.52 17.12 -2.95
N THR A 213 16.95 17.87 -3.96
CA THR A 213 17.76 17.34 -5.05
C THR A 213 19.14 16.92 -4.55
N ASP A 214 19.78 17.70 -3.70
CA ASP A 214 21.09 17.38 -3.12
C ASP A 214 21.00 16.16 -2.21
N LEU A 215 19.97 16.08 -1.38
CA LEU A 215 19.71 14.94 -0.51
C LEU A 215 19.47 13.65 -1.33
N ILE A 216 18.70 13.72 -2.41
CA ILE A 216 18.46 12.60 -3.32
C ILE A 216 19.76 12.16 -4.00
N GLN A 217 20.61 13.10 -4.40
CA GLN A 217 21.92 12.79 -5.01
C GLN A 217 22.84 12.10 -4.01
N GLN A 218 22.90 12.60 -2.76
CA GLN A 218 23.64 11.94 -1.68
C GLN A 218 23.13 10.51 -1.46
N PHE A 219 21.83 10.34 -1.38
CA PHE A 219 21.19 9.03 -1.26
C PHE A 219 21.59 8.09 -2.41
N HIS A 220 21.54 8.56 -3.64
CA HIS A 220 21.94 7.75 -4.81
C HIS A 220 23.42 7.35 -4.82
N ARG A 221 24.32 8.22 -4.33
CA ARG A 221 25.76 7.89 -4.22
C ARG A 221 26.01 6.82 -3.17
N ASN A 222 25.32 6.91 -2.03
CA ASN A 222 25.58 6.08 -0.87
C ASN A 222 24.74 4.78 -0.86
N VAL A 223 23.61 4.76 -1.57
CA VAL A 223 22.72 3.60 -1.69
C VAL A 223 22.47 3.27 -3.19
N PRO A 224 23.56 2.92 -3.93
CA PRO A 224 23.49 2.79 -5.38
C PRO A 224 22.59 1.65 -5.86
N PHE A 225 22.40 0.58 -5.08
CA PHE A 225 21.59 -0.57 -5.46
C PHE A 225 20.12 -0.19 -5.69
N LEU A 226 19.56 0.79 -4.97
CA LEU A 226 18.18 1.23 -5.17
C LEU A 226 17.97 1.81 -6.57
N LYS A 227 18.77 2.82 -6.93
CA LYS A 227 18.71 3.42 -8.27
C LYS A 227 19.11 2.43 -9.35
N GLY A 228 20.11 1.58 -9.06
CA GLY A 228 20.55 0.51 -9.96
C GLY A 228 19.43 -0.45 -10.30
N THR A 229 18.63 -0.88 -9.32
CA THR A 229 17.46 -1.75 -9.55
C THR A 229 16.38 -1.05 -10.39
N VAL A 230 16.08 0.24 -10.11
CA VAL A 230 15.14 1.01 -10.94
C VAL A 230 15.58 1.02 -12.40
N ASN A 231 16.84 1.38 -12.65
CA ASN A 231 17.40 1.48 -14.00
C ASN A 231 17.41 0.11 -14.72
N ALA A 232 17.81 -0.96 -14.02
CA ALA A 232 17.83 -2.30 -14.58
C ALA A 232 16.41 -2.76 -15.00
N VAL A 233 15.40 -2.48 -14.18
CA VAL A 233 14.00 -2.81 -14.49
C VAL A 233 13.50 -1.99 -15.68
N MET A 234 13.77 -0.69 -15.73
CA MET A 234 13.38 0.16 -16.86
C MET A 234 14.05 -0.29 -18.16
N ASN A 235 15.35 -0.51 -18.14
CA ASN A 235 16.09 -1.00 -19.30
C ASN A 235 15.57 -2.36 -19.79
N ARG A 236 15.18 -3.24 -18.87
CA ARG A 236 14.59 -4.52 -19.22
C ARG A 236 13.23 -4.36 -19.90
N ILE A 237 12.39 -3.44 -19.45
CA ILE A 237 11.11 -3.15 -20.08
C ILE A 237 11.31 -2.61 -21.50
N ASP A 238 12.29 -1.72 -21.70
CA ASP A 238 12.55 -1.07 -22.98
C ASP A 238 13.35 -1.97 -23.95
N HIS A 239 13.95 -3.04 -23.46
CA HIS A 239 14.73 -3.95 -24.31
C HIS A 239 13.82 -4.68 -25.30
N PRO A 240 14.14 -4.67 -26.62
CA PRO A 240 13.27 -5.24 -27.66
C PRO A 240 12.87 -6.69 -27.42
N ALA A 241 13.79 -7.54 -26.97
CA ALA A 241 13.55 -8.97 -26.74
C ALA A 241 12.52 -9.27 -25.64
N THR A 242 12.19 -8.30 -24.77
CA THR A 242 11.20 -8.51 -23.70
C THR A 242 9.77 -8.22 -24.14
N GLY A 243 9.60 -7.57 -25.30
CA GLY A 243 8.30 -7.13 -25.80
C GLY A 243 7.60 -6.14 -24.86
N GLY A 244 8.36 -5.40 -24.04
CA GLY A 244 7.81 -4.46 -23.05
C GLY A 244 7.25 -5.14 -21.79
N ALA A 245 7.90 -6.20 -21.34
CA ALA A 245 7.45 -6.93 -20.15
C ALA A 245 8.59 -7.22 -19.18
N ILE A 246 8.25 -7.24 -17.89
CA ILE A 246 9.06 -7.81 -16.82
C ILE A 246 8.36 -9.04 -16.24
N ARG A 247 9.09 -9.85 -15.50
CA ARG A 247 8.55 -11.03 -14.81
C ARG A 247 8.74 -10.89 -13.32
N THR A 248 7.67 -11.19 -12.58
CA THR A 248 7.69 -11.32 -11.13
C THR A 248 8.48 -12.55 -10.69
N ILE A 249 8.66 -12.74 -9.39
CA ILE A 249 9.49 -13.81 -8.82
C ILE A 249 9.03 -15.23 -9.23
N LEU A 250 7.73 -15.43 -9.43
CA LEU A 250 7.18 -16.71 -9.94
C LEU A 250 6.93 -16.69 -11.45
N GLY A 251 7.51 -15.73 -12.18
CA GLY A 251 7.50 -15.70 -13.63
C GLY A 251 6.26 -15.06 -14.29
N ARG A 252 5.32 -14.54 -13.51
CA ARG A 252 4.14 -13.84 -14.03
C ARG A 252 4.56 -12.58 -14.79
N LYS A 253 4.03 -12.41 -16.00
CA LYS A 253 4.35 -11.26 -16.88
C LYS A 253 3.58 -10.01 -16.46
N CYS A 254 4.31 -8.92 -16.26
CA CYS A 254 3.77 -7.58 -16.15
C CYS A 254 4.13 -6.81 -17.43
N ARG A 255 3.12 -6.36 -18.18
CA ARG A 255 3.27 -5.76 -19.52
C ARG A 255 3.11 -4.24 -19.46
N PHE A 256 3.83 -3.56 -20.40
CA PHE A 256 3.76 -2.13 -20.65
C PHE A 256 3.44 -1.94 -22.14
N PRO A 257 2.18 -2.11 -22.58
CA PRO A 257 1.82 -2.19 -23.99
C PRO A 257 1.66 -0.82 -24.66
N PHE A 258 1.56 0.26 -23.89
CA PHE A 258 1.24 1.59 -24.38
C PHE A 258 2.48 2.44 -24.62
N TRP A 259 2.34 3.43 -25.52
CA TRP A 259 3.38 4.35 -25.95
C TRP A 259 2.89 5.78 -25.89
N GLU A 260 3.81 6.72 -25.68
CA GLU A 260 3.58 8.15 -25.57
C GLU A 260 4.71 8.92 -26.26
N PRO A 261 4.54 10.22 -26.62
CA PRO A 261 5.63 11.04 -27.15
C PRO A 261 6.80 11.08 -26.17
N VAL A 262 8.02 11.22 -26.73
CA VAL A 262 9.22 11.48 -25.91
C VAL A 262 9.11 12.86 -25.24
N GLU A 263 8.49 13.81 -25.90
CA GLU A 263 8.27 15.18 -25.42
C GLU A 263 7.26 15.19 -24.26
N TRP A 264 7.53 16.07 -23.29
CA TRP A 264 6.67 16.17 -22.13
C TRP A 264 5.37 16.91 -22.47
N GLY A 265 4.25 16.39 -21.98
CA GLY A 265 2.92 16.98 -22.19
C GLY A 265 1.81 16.09 -21.61
N VAL A 266 0.58 16.58 -21.66
CA VAL A 266 -0.61 15.78 -21.31
C VAL A 266 -1.00 14.95 -22.51
N ASN A 267 -0.44 13.75 -22.64
CA ASN A 267 -0.66 12.86 -23.77
C ASN A 267 -1.39 11.59 -23.33
N LYS A 268 -2.25 11.08 -24.21
CA LYS A 268 -2.90 9.79 -24.04
C LYS A 268 -1.92 8.69 -24.43
N ALA A 269 -1.68 7.74 -23.53
CA ALA A 269 -0.90 6.56 -23.88
C ALA A 269 -1.71 5.63 -24.81
N LEU A 270 -1.13 5.28 -25.96
CA LEU A 270 -1.78 4.54 -27.05
C LEU A 270 -1.03 3.23 -27.36
N PRO A 271 -1.67 2.21 -27.95
CA PRO A 271 -0.97 1.11 -28.60
C PRO A 271 0.04 1.62 -29.63
N ARG A 272 1.14 0.89 -29.84
CA ARG A 272 2.28 1.38 -30.62
C ARG A 272 1.91 1.91 -32.01
N GLU A 273 1.08 1.18 -32.75
CA GLU A 273 0.67 1.57 -34.10
C GLU A 273 -0.10 2.90 -34.11
N GLN A 274 -1.05 3.04 -33.19
CA GLN A 274 -1.82 4.26 -33.03
C GLN A 274 -0.93 5.42 -32.54
N ALA A 275 0.01 5.16 -31.65
CA ALA A 275 0.95 6.17 -31.16
C ALA A 275 1.87 6.69 -32.27
N VAL A 276 2.30 5.82 -33.21
CA VAL A 276 3.09 6.24 -34.36
C VAL A 276 2.27 7.12 -35.33
N ILE A 277 0.99 6.81 -35.53
CA ILE A 277 0.09 7.63 -36.36
C ILE A 277 -0.13 9.01 -35.73
N GLU A 278 -0.42 9.03 -34.40
CA GLU A 278 -0.80 10.25 -33.69
C GLU A 278 0.41 11.14 -33.37
N TYR A 279 1.55 10.55 -32.96
CA TYR A 279 2.71 11.26 -32.42
C TYR A 279 3.98 11.14 -33.25
N GLY A 280 3.94 10.40 -34.38
CA GLY A 280 5.11 10.12 -35.21
C GLY A 280 6.08 9.10 -34.58
N GLN A 281 7.31 9.06 -35.12
CA GLN A 281 8.31 8.06 -34.72
C GLN A 281 8.99 8.34 -33.40
N ARG A 282 8.91 9.57 -32.86
CA ARG A 282 9.54 9.97 -31.59
C ARG A 282 8.69 9.62 -30.37
N ILE A 283 8.49 8.31 -30.17
CA ILE A 283 7.70 7.76 -29.08
C ILE A 283 8.55 6.88 -28.16
N LYS A 284 8.13 6.80 -26.90
CA LYS A 284 8.69 5.92 -25.86
C LYS A 284 7.60 5.07 -25.21
N ARG A 285 7.96 3.98 -24.53
CA ARG A 285 6.99 3.22 -23.73
C ARG A 285 6.45 4.07 -22.58
N SER A 286 5.14 4.06 -22.45
CA SER A 286 4.47 4.79 -21.37
C SER A 286 4.55 4.02 -20.04
N GLY A 287 4.72 4.78 -18.96
CA GLY A 287 4.63 4.27 -17.60
C GLY A 287 5.78 3.37 -17.13
N THR A 288 6.91 3.30 -17.86
CA THR A 288 8.07 2.44 -17.50
C THR A 288 8.64 2.79 -16.12
N TYR A 289 8.54 4.04 -15.68
CA TYR A 289 8.93 4.49 -14.34
C TYR A 289 8.18 3.76 -13.21
N LYS A 290 7.01 3.16 -13.49
CA LYS A 290 6.26 2.30 -12.56
C LYS A 290 6.78 0.86 -12.53
N GLY A 291 7.82 0.54 -13.32
CA GLY A 291 8.31 -0.81 -13.49
C GLY A 291 8.74 -1.46 -12.19
N LEU A 292 9.55 -0.76 -11.38
CA LEU A 292 10.00 -1.30 -10.10
C LEU A 292 8.82 -1.54 -9.14
N ASN A 293 7.90 -0.58 -9.01
CA ASN A 293 6.71 -0.77 -8.19
C ASN A 293 5.90 -2.02 -8.61
N ARG A 294 5.65 -2.18 -9.92
CA ARG A 294 4.92 -3.35 -10.43
C ARG A 294 5.67 -4.67 -10.20
N LEU A 295 7.02 -4.64 -10.26
CA LEU A 295 7.84 -5.80 -9.96
C LEU A 295 7.75 -6.17 -8.48
N MET A 296 7.94 -5.20 -7.58
CA MET A 296 7.90 -5.43 -6.12
C MET A 296 6.51 -5.89 -5.66
N GLN A 297 5.48 -5.11 -5.95
CA GLN A 297 4.11 -5.47 -5.57
C GLN A 297 3.64 -6.78 -6.22
N GLY A 298 4.06 -7.01 -7.47
CA GLY A 298 3.72 -8.24 -8.17
C GLY A 298 4.38 -9.47 -7.57
N SER A 299 5.66 -9.35 -7.19
CA SER A 299 6.40 -10.45 -6.55
C SER A 299 5.92 -10.69 -5.12
N ALA A 300 5.55 -9.63 -4.39
CA ALA A 300 4.89 -9.73 -3.10
C ALA A 300 3.55 -10.49 -3.20
N ALA A 301 2.73 -10.12 -4.18
CA ALA A 301 1.47 -10.82 -4.44
C ALA A 301 1.68 -12.31 -4.81
N ASP A 302 2.71 -12.62 -5.59
CA ASP A 302 3.07 -13.99 -5.92
C ASP A 302 3.47 -14.78 -4.67
N GLN A 303 4.29 -14.20 -3.79
CA GLN A 303 4.73 -14.83 -2.54
C GLN A 303 3.54 -15.09 -1.62
N THR A 304 2.68 -14.09 -1.39
CA THR A 304 1.49 -14.23 -0.54
C THR A 304 0.52 -15.28 -1.11
N LYS A 305 0.25 -15.26 -2.42
CA LYS A 305 -0.63 -16.26 -3.05
C LYS A 305 -0.07 -17.67 -2.96
N LYS A 306 1.25 -17.85 -3.13
CA LYS A 306 1.88 -19.15 -2.98
C LYS A 306 1.79 -19.65 -1.54
N ALA A 307 2.03 -18.76 -0.56
CA ALA A 307 1.84 -19.05 0.86
C ALA A 307 0.41 -19.49 1.17
N MET A 308 -0.60 -18.80 0.63
CA MET A 308 -2.00 -19.19 0.78
C MET A 308 -2.29 -20.60 0.24
N VAL A 309 -1.74 -20.94 -0.92
CA VAL A 309 -1.91 -22.30 -1.51
C VAL A 309 -1.27 -23.36 -0.63
N GLU A 310 -0.06 -23.12 -0.11
CA GLU A 310 0.65 -24.07 0.74
C GLU A 310 -0.02 -24.21 2.12
N LEU A 311 -0.52 -23.14 2.70
CA LEU A 311 -1.33 -23.17 3.92
C LEU A 311 -2.61 -24.01 3.73
N HIS A 312 -3.32 -23.78 2.62
CA HIS A 312 -4.52 -24.56 2.30
C HIS A 312 -4.21 -26.05 2.11
N GLN A 313 -3.13 -26.38 1.40
CA GLN A 313 -2.67 -27.77 1.21
C GLN A 313 -2.25 -28.43 2.52
N ALA A 314 -1.73 -27.64 3.47
CA ALA A 314 -1.41 -28.11 4.82
C ALA A 314 -2.63 -28.23 5.75
N GLY A 315 -3.84 -27.93 5.25
CA GLY A 315 -5.09 -28.07 5.99
C GLY A 315 -5.52 -26.85 6.81
N TYR A 316 -4.81 -25.72 6.71
CA TYR A 316 -5.20 -24.49 7.41
C TYR A 316 -6.46 -23.88 6.81
N ARG A 317 -7.35 -23.39 7.66
CA ARG A 317 -8.54 -22.65 7.26
C ARG A 317 -8.21 -21.18 7.09
N LEU A 318 -8.18 -20.72 5.84
CA LEU A 318 -7.99 -19.32 5.48
C LEU A 318 -9.31 -18.56 5.67
N LEU A 319 -9.28 -17.45 6.39
CA LEU A 319 -10.45 -16.60 6.62
C LEU A 319 -10.42 -15.37 5.72
N LEU A 320 -9.26 -14.69 5.62
CA LEU A 320 -9.13 -13.42 4.93
C LEU A 320 -7.71 -13.21 4.42
N GLN A 321 -7.55 -12.39 3.39
CA GLN A 321 -6.25 -11.94 2.89
C GLN A 321 -6.27 -10.43 2.70
N LEU A 322 -5.30 -9.72 3.30
CA LEU A 322 -5.14 -8.27 3.22
C LEU A 322 -3.70 -7.95 2.83
N HIS A 323 -3.48 -7.56 1.58
CA HIS A 323 -2.16 -7.17 1.06
C HIS A 323 -1.07 -8.25 1.24
N ASP A 324 -0.32 -8.20 2.31
CA ASP A 324 0.76 -9.10 2.75
C ASP A 324 0.36 -9.96 3.96
N GLU A 325 -0.81 -9.71 4.55
CA GLU A 325 -1.38 -10.47 5.66
C GLU A 325 -2.28 -11.61 5.16
N VAL A 326 -2.12 -12.78 5.77
CA VAL A 326 -3.03 -13.93 5.64
C VAL A 326 -3.63 -14.25 7.00
N VAL A 327 -4.95 -14.24 7.06
CA VAL A 327 -5.69 -14.54 8.28
C VAL A 327 -6.20 -15.97 8.25
N ILE A 328 -5.96 -16.70 9.34
CA ILE A 328 -6.37 -18.08 9.52
C ILE A 328 -7.12 -18.27 10.84
N SER A 329 -7.95 -19.32 10.90
CA SER A 329 -8.55 -19.83 12.12
C SER A 329 -7.76 -21.04 12.58
N VAL A 330 -7.30 -21.05 13.83
CA VAL A 330 -6.47 -22.13 14.38
C VAL A 330 -6.84 -22.40 15.84
N PRO A 331 -6.67 -23.66 16.33
CA PRO A 331 -6.97 -24.01 17.71
C PRO A 331 -6.13 -23.22 18.73
N GLU A 332 -4.83 -23.01 18.45
CA GLU A 332 -3.91 -22.40 19.39
C GLU A 332 -2.85 -21.52 18.68
N LYS A 333 -2.20 -20.63 19.46
CA LYS A 333 -1.11 -19.79 18.96
C LYS A 333 0.04 -20.58 18.33
N LYS A 334 0.35 -21.77 18.86
CA LYS A 334 1.43 -22.61 18.30
C LYS A 334 1.15 -23.00 16.85
N ASP A 335 -0.13 -23.26 16.49
CA ASP A 335 -0.51 -23.66 15.15
C ASP A 335 -0.35 -22.48 14.18
N ALA A 336 -0.60 -21.24 14.62
CA ALA A 336 -0.32 -20.04 13.87
C ALA A 336 1.19 -19.84 13.63
N VAL A 337 2.03 -20.19 14.61
CA VAL A 337 3.50 -20.14 14.46
C VAL A 337 3.96 -21.20 13.45
N GLU A 338 3.39 -22.42 13.46
CA GLU A 338 3.71 -23.40 12.41
C GLU A 338 3.25 -22.95 11.02
N ALA A 339 2.06 -22.34 10.92
CA ALA A 339 1.57 -21.75 9.68
C ALA A 339 2.53 -20.65 9.15
N SER A 340 3.06 -19.80 10.03
CA SER A 340 4.01 -18.76 9.64
C SER A 340 5.30 -19.32 9.03
N LYS A 341 5.76 -20.50 9.46
CA LYS A 341 6.92 -21.18 8.87
C LYS A 341 6.65 -21.65 7.42
N ILE A 342 5.43 -22.06 7.12
CA ILE A 342 5.01 -22.37 5.74
C ILE A 342 5.09 -21.10 4.89
N MET A 343 4.55 -19.99 5.38
CA MET A 343 4.58 -18.71 4.67
C MET A 343 6.03 -18.24 4.40
N VAL A 344 6.89 -18.29 5.41
CA VAL A 344 8.33 -17.91 5.30
C VAL A 344 9.02 -18.71 4.20
N ASN A 345 8.71 -20.00 4.08
CA ASN A 345 9.36 -20.92 3.14
C ASN A 345 8.69 -20.96 1.76
N ALA A 346 7.53 -20.33 1.59
CA ALA A 346 6.77 -20.39 0.33
C ALA A 346 7.59 -19.93 -0.88
N VAL A 347 8.41 -18.90 -0.75
CA VAL A 347 9.31 -18.43 -1.82
C VAL A 347 10.70 -18.17 -1.24
N ARG A 348 11.71 -18.85 -1.78
CA ARG A 348 13.10 -18.65 -1.36
C ARG A 348 13.65 -17.34 -1.92
N LEU A 349 14.12 -16.48 -1.04
CA LEU A 349 14.81 -15.24 -1.36
C LEU A 349 16.31 -15.33 -1.00
N ALA A 350 17.10 -14.37 -1.46
CA ALA A 350 18.52 -14.21 -1.02
C ALA A 350 18.61 -13.74 0.45
N VAL A 351 17.51 -13.20 0.98
CA VAL A 351 17.38 -12.78 2.38
C VAL A 351 16.23 -13.57 3.04
N PRO A 352 16.29 -13.86 4.34
CA PRO A 352 15.22 -14.59 5.01
C PRO A 352 13.91 -13.81 4.96
N SER A 353 12.81 -14.47 4.60
CA SER A 353 11.46 -13.94 4.82
C SER A 353 11.13 -13.99 6.31
N ARG A 354 10.27 -13.09 6.76
CA ARG A 354 9.74 -13.07 8.13
C ARG A 354 8.24 -12.86 8.12
N VAL A 355 7.55 -13.51 9.05
CA VAL A 355 6.13 -13.35 9.27
C VAL A 355 5.89 -13.05 10.73
N ASP A 356 5.22 -11.95 11.00
CA ASP A 356 4.74 -11.58 12.33
C ASP A 356 3.39 -12.26 12.56
N VAL A 357 3.19 -12.81 13.78
CA VAL A 357 1.99 -13.56 14.14
C VAL A 357 1.30 -12.89 15.31
N GLU A 358 0.10 -12.41 15.07
CA GLU A 358 -0.79 -11.84 16.08
C GLU A 358 -2.00 -12.75 16.26
N VAL A 359 -2.37 -13.03 17.51
CA VAL A 359 -3.51 -13.92 17.82
C VAL A 359 -4.47 -13.28 18.80
N GLY A 360 -5.74 -13.62 18.71
CA GLY A 360 -6.77 -13.12 19.62
C GLY A 360 -8.12 -13.81 19.42
N PRO A 361 -9.10 -13.51 20.27
CA PRO A 361 -10.46 -14.06 20.12
C PRO A 361 -11.22 -13.47 18.91
N ASN A 362 -10.72 -12.39 18.33
CA ASN A 362 -11.26 -11.76 17.14
C ASN A 362 -10.18 -10.89 16.47
N TRP A 363 -10.46 -10.38 15.26
CA TRP A 363 -9.52 -9.52 14.54
C TRP A 363 -9.15 -8.21 15.26
N GLY A 364 -10.09 -7.60 16.00
CA GLY A 364 -9.87 -6.31 16.67
C GLY A 364 -8.95 -6.39 17.89
N SER A 365 -8.82 -7.57 18.49
CA SER A 365 -8.02 -7.85 19.68
C SER A 365 -6.81 -8.76 19.43
N ALA A 366 -6.55 -9.19 18.20
CA ALA A 366 -5.33 -9.92 17.84
C ALA A 366 -4.09 -9.02 18.07
N LYS A 367 -3.09 -9.57 18.80
CA LYS A 367 -1.82 -8.89 19.16
C LYS A 367 -0.69 -9.91 19.30
#